data_1f8cfdc03194322778da96e92d0c3d6d
#
_entry.id   1f8cfdc03194322778da96e92d0c3d6d
#
_cell.length_a   1.000
_cell.length_b   1.000
_cell.length_c   1.000
_cell.angle_alpha   90.00
_cell.angle_beta   90.00
_cell.angle_gamma   90.00
#
_symmetry.space_group_name_H-M   'P 1'
#
loop_
_entity.id
_entity.type
_entity.pdbx_description
1 polymer ?
#
loop_
_entity_poly.entity_id
_entity_poly.type
_entity_poly.pdbx_seq_one_letter_code
_entity_poly.pdbx_strand_id
1 'polypeptide(L)'
;MSDEHQRNEPETGQPETGQPETITVPQQANAETGGGADSAGRSARILILEDEAWDAALAQRLLVSAGLSFTAVVVDTRASFVEQMAAFRPDIILSDYHLPGFSGQEALKIAQEHYPDIPFIFWSGVLGDEAAVELIKQGATDYVLKDRPARLPSVILRALAEVEQRARLANLEDQLLQAQRLASLGQLAAAEQAMSRIHQLLTAARGEAKAAEPQS
;
A
#
# COMPACT_ATOMS: atom_id res chain seq x y z
N MET A 1 70.92 24.98 8.12
CA MET A 1 70.35 23.96 7.26
C MET A 1 69.21 23.36 8.06
N SER A 2 68.04 23.92 7.83
CA SER A 2 66.82 23.65 8.59
C SER A 2 65.93 22.74 7.74
N ASP A 3 65.62 21.59 8.31
CA ASP A 3 64.73 20.60 7.65
C ASP A 3 63.35 20.75 8.27
N GLU A 4 62.41 21.35 7.53
CA GLU A 4 61.01 21.52 7.90
C GLU A 4 60.27 20.21 7.55
N HIS A 5 59.90 19.45 8.58
CA HIS A 5 58.97 18.34 8.49
C HIS A 5 57.53 18.91 8.38
N GLN A 6 57.04 18.91 7.16
CA GLN A 6 55.60 19.10 6.88
C GLN A 6 54.81 17.85 7.35
N ARG A 7 54.05 17.99 8.43
CA ARG A 7 53.05 17.03 8.84
C ARG A 7 51.81 17.19 7.97
N ASN A 8 51.57 16.18 7.21
CA ASN A 8 50.35 15.98 6.46
C ASN A 8 49.26 15.54 7.44
N GLU A 9 48.29 16.42 7.72
CA GLU A 9 47.08 16.08 8.46
C GLU A 9 46.15 15.32 7.53
N PRO A 10 45.50 14.21 7.97
CA PRO A 10 44.49 13.54 7.16
C PRO A 10 43.21 14.38 7.15
N GLU A 11 42.76 14.74 5.97
CA GLU A 11 41.43 15.32 5.74
C GLU A 11 40.37 14.38 6.33
N THR A 12 39.64 14.86 7.34
CA THR A 12 38.41 14.26 7.84
C THR A 12 37.36 14.35 6.77
N GLY A 13 37.20 13.27 5.98
CA GLY A 13 36.10 13.09 5.08
C GLY A 13 34.78 13.18 5.87
N GLN A 14 33.97 14.15 5.55
CA GLN A 14 32.59 14.22 6.03
C GLN A 14 31.85 12.99 5.52
N PRO A 15 30.98 12.35 6.32
CA PRO A 15 30.14 11.28 5.81
C PRO A 15 29.19 11.86 4.74
N GLU A 16 29.34 11.38 3.52
CA GLU A 16 28.37 11.66 2.46
C GLU A 16 27.00 11.21 2.95
N THR A 17 26.09 12.14 3.08
CA THR A 17 24.68 11.87 3.35
C THR A 17 24.15 11.07 2.16
N GLY A 18 23.92 9.78 2.37
CA GLY A 18 23.40 8.87 1.35
C GLY A 18 22.08 9.39 0.82
N GLN A 19 22.07 9.79 -0.44
CA GLN A 19 20.82 10.08 -1.14
C GLN A 19 20.09 8.74 -1.36
N PRO A 20 18.76 8.70 -1.23
CA PRO A 20 17.99 7.47 -1.44
C PRO A 20 18.19 6.98 -2.87
N GLU A 21 18.67 5.75 -3.02
CA GLU A 21 18.84 5.11 -4.33
C GLU A 21 17.49 4.58 -4.82
N THR A 22 17.05 5.04 -5.98
CA THR A 22 15.82 4.56 -6.62
C THR A 22 16.17 3.60 -7.75
N ILE A 23 15.73 2.35 -7.65
CA ILE A 23 15.91 1.33 -8.68
C ILE A 23 14.54 0.93 -9.24
N THR A 24 14.38 1.03 -10.55
CA THR A 24 13.18 0.59 -11.27
C THR A 24 13.48 -0.66 -12.08
N VAL A 25 12.75 -1.74 -11.81
CA VAL A 25 12.83 -2.99 -12.57
C VAL A 25 11.56 -3.16 -13.39
N PRO A 26 11.61 -2.93 -14.73
CA PRO A 26 10.45 -3.15 -15.59
C PRO A 26 10.20 -4.65 -15.78
N GLN A 27 8.93 -5.00 -15.96
CA GLN A 27 8.51 -6.35 -16.28
C GLN A 27 9.15 -6.79 -17.62
N GLN A 28 10.03 -7.79 -17.58
CA GLN A 28 10.43 -8.47 -18.80
C GLN A 28 9.22 -9.28 -19.28
N ALA A 29 8.77 -8.99 -20.50
CA ALA A 29 7.68 -9.70 -21.15
C ALA A 29 8.09 -11.17 -21.37
N ASN A 30 7.83 -12.05 -20.41
CA ASN A 30 7.78 -13.49 -20.63
C ASN A 30 6.38 -13.82 -21.13
N ALA A 31 6.25 -13.88 -22.45
CA ALA A 31 5.14 -14.55 -23.09
C ALA A 31 5.15 -16.04 -22.70
N GLU A 32 3.93 -16.56 -22.43
CA GLU A 32 3.58 -17.96 -22.30
C GLU A 32 3.78 -18.61 -20.92
N THR A 33 2.76 -18.49 -20.05
CA THR A 33 2.00 -19.66 -19.54
C THR A 33 0.78 -19.16 -18.74
N GLY A 34 -0.37 -19.68 -19.06
CA GLY A 34 -1.67 -19.20 -18.66
C GLY A 34 -2.01 -19.40 -17.18
N GLY A 35 -2.90 -18.57 -16.70
CA GLY A 35 -3.67 -18.78 -15.48
C GLY A 35 -3.53 -17.64 -14.45
N GLY A 36 -4.33 -16.60 -14.57
CA GLY A 36 -4.47 -15.58 -13.54
C GLY A 36 -4.63 -14.17 -14.14
N ALA A 37 -5.78 -13.95 -14.79
CA ALA A 37 -6.11 -12.61 -15.28
C ALA A 37 -6.41 -11.69 -14.09
N ASP A 38 -5.73 -10.57 -14.02
CA ASP A 38 -6.17 -9.21 -13.69
C ASP A 38 -5.21 -8.35 -12.84
N SER A 39 -3.95 -8.71 -12.67
CA SER A 39 -2.93 -7.78 -12.12
C SER A 39 -1.88 -7.34 -13.15
N ALA A 40 -2.21 -7.41 -14.43
CA ALA A 40 -1.33 -7.00 -15.51
C ALA A 40 -1.25 -5.47 -15.60
N GLY A 41 -0.24 -4.84 -14.95
CA GLY A 41 0.14 -3.49 -15.31
C GLY A 41 0.74 -2.57 -14.25
N ARG A 42 0.58 -2.81 -12.96
CA ARG A 42 1.12 -1.90 -11.94
C ARG A 42 2.42 -2.45 -11.34
N SER A 43 3.51 -1.69 -11.51
CA SER A 43 4.77 -1.96 -10.83
C SER A 43 4.61 -1.68 -9.32
N ALA A 44 4.92 -2.65 -8.45
CA ALA A 44 4.85 -2.49 -7.01
C ALA A 44 5.91 -1.49 -6.51
N ARG A 45 5.58 -0.65 -5.56
CA ARG A 45 6.53 0.29 -4.92
C ARG A 45 6.98 -0.30 -3.59
N ILE A 46 8.27 -0.62 -3.49
CA ILE A 46 8.86 -1.27 -2.32
C ILE A 46 9.81 -0.28 -1.63
N LEU A 47 9.54 0.06 -0.38
CA LEU A 47 10.47 0.80 0.46
C LEU A 47 11.31 -0.19 1.25
N ILE A 48 12.64 -0.14 1.05
CA ILE A 48 13.59 -1.02 1.73
C ILE A 48 14.35 -0.18 2.76
N LEU A 49 14.19 -0.51 4.04
CA LEU A 49 14.94 0.08 5.15
C LEU A 49 16.07 -0.87 5.53
N GLU A 50 17.29 -0.57 5.05
CA GLU A 50 18.45 -1.44 5.14
C GLU A 50 19.75 -0.60 5.03
N ASP A 51 20.71 -0.79 5.93
CA ASP A 51 21.99 -0.09 5.91
C ASP A 51 23.08 -0.87 5.15
N GLU A 52 22.90 -2.19 4.99
CA GLU A 52 23.83 -3.02 4.22
C GLU A 52 23.42 -3.08 2.75
N ALA A 53 24.14 -2.39 1.88
CA ALA A 53 23.87 -2.34 0.43
C ALA A 53 23.81 -3.73 -0.22
N TRP A 54 24.58 -4.70 0.30
CA TRP A 54 24.56 -6.07 -0.18
C TRP A 54 23.21 -6.76 0.08
N ASP A 55 22.66 -6.59 1.26
CA ASP A 55 21.37 -7.20 1.64
C ASP A 55 20.22 -6.57 0.88
N ALA A 56 20.23 -5.24 0.72
CA ALA A 56 19.28 -4.55 -0.14
C ALA A 56 19.33 -5.05 -1.60
N ALA A 57 20.54 -5.22 -2.16
CA ALA A 57 20.72 -5.76 -3.50
C ALA A 57 20.32 -7.24 -3.62
N LEU A 58 20.52 -8.05 -2.57
CA LEU A 58 20.08 -9.44 -2.51
C LEU A 58 18.55 -9.52 -2.55
N ALA A 59 17.86 -8.75 -1.72
CA ALA A 59 16.40 -8.69 -1.71
C ALA A 59 15.85 -8.36 -3.09
N GLN A 60 16.38 -7.30 -3.73
CA GLN A 60 15.95 -6.88 -5.07
C GLN A 60 16.18 -7.99 -6.12
N ARG A 61 17.34 -8.66 -6.11
CA ARG A 61 17.63 -9.77 -7.05
C ARG A 61 16.66 -10.94 -6.88
N LEU A 62 16.29 -11.28 -5.66
CA LEU A 62 15.34 -12.34 -5.38
C LEU A 62 13.95 -12.01 -5.96
N LEU A 63 13.51 -10.76 -5.83
CA LEU A 63 12.24 -10.29 -6.36
C LEU A 63 12.23 -10.28 -7.90
N VAL A 64 13.33 -9.83 -8.52
CA VAL A 64 13.52 -9.89 -9.98
C VAL A 64 13.47 -11.33 -10.48
N SER A 65 14.17 -12.25 -9.79
CA SER A 65 14.20 -13.68 -10.17
C SER A 65 12.82 -14.34 -10.05
N ALA A 66 11.96 -13.84 -9.18
CA ALA A 66 10.58 -14.28 -9.03
C ALA A 66 9.61 -13.63 -10.04
N GLY A 67 10.10 -12.78 -10.94
CA GLY A 67 9.28 -12.13 -11.97
C GLY A 67 8.45 -10.95 -11.47
N LEU A 68 8.72 -10.42 -10.27
CA LEU A 68 8.01 -9.25 -9.76
C LEU A 68 8.46 -7.98 -10.51
N SER A 69 7.50 -7.21 -11.02
CA SER A 69 7.74 -5.86 -11.53
C SER A 69 7.61 -4.87 -10.39
N PHE A 70 8.66 -4.10 -10.11
CA PHE A 70 8.65 -3.17 -8.99
C PHE A 70 9.59 -1.98 -9.21
N THR A 71 9.36 -0.93 -8.42
CA THR A 71 10.30 0.16 -8.17
C THR A 71 10.67 0.11 -6.70
N ALA A 72 11.94 0.14 -6.36
CA ALA A 72 12.41 0.13 -4.99
C ALA A 72 13.15 1.43 -4.64
N VAL A 73 12.95 1.90 -3.43
CA VAL A 73 13.76 2.96 -2.81
C VAL A 73 14.40 2.36 -1.56
N VAL A 74 15.71 2.51 -1.42
CA VAL A 74 16.47 2.06 -0.27
C VAL A 74 16.77 3.26 0.63
N VAL A 75 16.54 3.11 1.92
CA VAL A 75 16.79 4.11 2.96
C VAL A 75 17.43 3.44 4.18
N ASP A 76 18.21 4.18 4.95
CA ASP A 76 18.97 3.67 6.10
C ASP A 76 18.78 4.50 7.38
N THR A 77 18.10 5.65 7.26
CA THR A 77 17.89 6.58 8.38
C THR A 77 16.41 6.82 8.67
N ARG A 78 16.12 7.25 9.90
CA ARG A 78 14.77 7.68 10.28
C ARG A 78 14.26 8.82 9.40
N ALA A 79 15.11 9.78 9.07
CA ALA A 79 14.72 10.95 8.28
C ALA A 79 14.32 10.56 6.86
N SER A 80 15.17 9.78 6.16
CA SER A 80 14.91 9.29 4.81
C SER A 80 13.71 8.34 4.79
N PHE A 81 13.50 7.50 5.82
CA PHE A 81 12.34 6.64 5.93
C PHE A 81 11.03 7.45 5.97
N VAL A 82 10.92 8.44 6.87
CA VAL A 82 9.72 9.27 7.01
C VAL A 82 9.46 10.08 5.74
N GLU A 83 10.50 10.65 5.15
CA GLU A 83 10.39 11.38 3.88
C GLU A 83 9.85 10.49 2.76
N GLN A 84 10.41 9.28 2.58
CA GLN A 84 10.02 8.38 1.51
C GLN A 84 8.64 7.75 1.74
N MET A 85 8.21 7.55 2.97
CA MET A 85 6.83 7.15 3.25
C MET A 85 5.82 8.13 2.66
N ALA A 86 6.07 9.43 2.76
CA ALA A 86 5.19 10.47 2.22
C ALA A 86 5.37 10.69 0.70
N ALA A 87 6.63 10.76 0.23
CA ALA A 87 6.96 11.11 -1.16
C ALA A 87 6.78 9.93 -2.13
N PHE A 88 7.33 8.78 -1.78
CA PHE A 88 7.30 7.57 -2.61
C PHE A 88 5.99 6.80 -2.49
N ARG A 89 5.31 6.86 -1.32
CA ARG A 89 4.05 6.14 -1.03
C ARG A 89 4.16 4.65 -1.36
N PRO A 90 4.96 3.90 -0.61
CA PRO A 90 5.20 2.50 -0.91
C PRO A 90 3.92 1.66 -0.81
N ASP A 91 3.86 0.58 -1.59
CA ASP A 91 2.82 -0.43 -1.50
C ASP A 91 3.17 -1.51 -0.46
N ILE A 92 4.46 -1.59 -0.08
CA ILE A 92 5.00 -2.52 0.93
C ILE A 92 6.32 -1.99 1.49
N ILE A 93 6.60 -2.28 2.76
CA ILE A 93 7.85 -1.97 3.45
C ILE A 93 8.59 -3.26 3.76
N LEU A 94 9.87 -3.30 3.40
CA LEU A 94 10.82 -4.34 3.79
C LEU A 94 11.87 -3.68 4.68
N SER A 95 12.03 -4.14 5.93
CA SER A 95 12.90 -3.51 6.91
C SER A 95 13.84 -4.49 7.57
N ASP A 96 15.12 -4.16 7.67
CA ASP A 96 15.93 -4.84 8.66
C ASP A 96 15.44 -4.51 10.07
N TYR A 97 15.71 -5.41 10.98
CA TYR A 97 15.39 -5.26 12.39
C TYR A 97 16.41 -4.37 13.11
N HIS A 98 17.70 -4.51 12.78
CA HIS A 98 18.78 -3.79 13.39
C HIS A 98 19.43 -2.82 12.40
N LEU A 99 19.26 -1.53 12.66
CA LEU A 99 19.92 -0.47 11.91
C LEU A 99 20.64 0.47 12.88
N PRO A 100 21.75 1.09 12.50
CA PRO A 100 22.42 2.09 13.31
C PRO A 100 21.53 3.32 13.57
N GLY A 101 21.23 3.59 14.84
CA GLY A 101 20.52 4.81 15.24
C GLY A 101 19.00 4.88 14.95
N PHE A 102 18.44 3.86 14.29
CA PHE A 102 17.00 3.77 14.01
C PHE A 102 16.61 2.30 13.82
N SER A 103 15.79 1.76 14.71
CA SER A 103 15.42 0.34 14.66
C SER A 103 14.22 0.08 13.74
N GLY A 104 14.16 -1.13 13.16
CA GLY A 104 13.00 -1.57 12.39
C GLY A 104 11.69 -1.57 13.22
N GLN A 105 11.77 -1.75 14.56
CA GLN A 105 10.60 -1.64 15.45
C GLN A 105 10.07 -0.19 15.54
N GLU A 106 10.95 0.79 15.55
CA GLU A 106 10.55 2.21 15.50
C GLU A 106 9.93 2.55 14.16
N ALA A 107 10.48 2.01 13.06
CA ALA A 107 9.91 2.14 11.73
C ALA A 107 8.52 1.52 11.64
N LEU A 108 8.31 0.32 12.21
CA LEU A 108 7.01 -0.33 12.30
C LEU A 108 5.99 0.54 13.03
N LYS A 109 6.34 1.13 14.18
CA LYS A 109 5.44 2.03 14.93
C LYS A 109 5.02 3.24 14.09
N ILE A 110 5.98 3.89 13.42
CA ILE A 110 5.69 5.04 12.54
C ILE A 110 4.76 4.61 11.40
N ALA A 111 5.01 3.46 10.78
CA ALA A 111 4.17 2.95 9.70
C ALA A 111 2.74 2.66 10.19
N GLN A 112 2.57 2.04 11.35
CA GLN A 112 1.26 1.74 11.90
C GLN A 112 0.45 2.98 12.32
N GLU A 113 1.11 3.99 12.85
CA GLU A 113 0.45 5.23 13.28
C GLU A 113 -0.05 6.07 12.11
N HIS A 114 0.67 6.07 10.98
CA HIS A 114 0.38 6.96 9.88
C HIS A 114 -0.06 6.26 8.58
N TYR A 115 0.27 4.98 8.42
CA TYR A 115 0.06 4.19 7.19
C TYR A 115 -0.34 2.74 7.50
N PRO A 116 -1.40 2.49 8.30
CA PRO A 116 -1.75 1.17 8.85
C PRO A 116 -2.08 0.12 7.78
N ASP A 117 -2.43 0.55 6.57
CA ASP A 117 -2.79 -0.34 5.46
C ASP A 117 -1.58 -0.86 4.67
N ILE A 118 -0.39 -0.28 4.90
CA ILE A 118 0.82 -0.70 4.20
C ILE A 118 1.44 -1.90 4.91
N PRO A 119 1.60 -3.06 4.25
CA PRO A 119 2.22 -4.22 4.86
C PRO A 119 3.69 -3.95 5.19
N PHE A 120 4.09 -4.39 6.39
CA PHE A 120 5.43 -4.24 6.92
C PHE A 120 6.04 -5.62 7.16
N ILE A 121 7.14 -5.93 6.46
CA ILE A 121 7.83 -7.20 6.52
C ILE A 121 9.24 -6.97 7.09
N PHE A 122 9.60 -7.77 8.10
CA PHE A 122 10.97 -7.79 8.58
C PHE A 122 11.84 -8.72 7.74
N TRP A 123 13.05 -8.24 7.41
CA TRP A 123 14.09 -8.96 6.69
C TRP A 123 15.36 -8.93 7.54
N SER A 124 15.61 -9.95 8.37
CA SER A 124 16.67 -9.90 9.38
C SER A 124 17.56 -11.14 9.40
N GLY A 125 18.84 -10.95 9.72
CA GLY A 125 19.82 -12.02 9.83
C GLY A 125 19.69 -12.86 11.11
N VAL A 126 19.24 -12.25 12.20
CA VAL A 126 19.15 -12.91 13.52
C VAL A 126 17.86 -12.50 14.23
N LEU A 127 16.84 -13.32 14.10
CA LEU A 127 15.65 -13.23 14.93
C LEU A 127 15.40 -14.62 15.53
N GLY A 128 15.41 -14.70 16.87
CA GLY A 128 14.93 -15.90 17.54
C GLY A 128 13.41 -16.06 17.31
N ASP A 129 12.91 -17.30 17.37
CA ASP A 129 11.49 -17.59 17.13
C ASP A 129 10.56 -16.77 18.05
N GLU A 130 10.96 -16.50 19.29
CA GLU A 130 10.19 -15.67 20.23
C GLU A 130 10.09 -14.20 19.76
N ALA A 131 11.19 -13.62 19.26
CA ALA A 131 11.21 -12.26 18.75
C ALA A 131 10.34 -12.10 17.50
N ALA A 132 10.37 -13.09 16.61
CA ALA A 132 9.55 -13.12 15.41
C ALA A 132 8.03 -13.13 15.75
N VAL A 133 7.62 -13.95 16.71
CA VAL A 133 6.22 -13.98 17.20
C VAL A 133 5.81 -12.63 17.80
N GLU A 134 6.72 -11.99 18.54
CA GLU A 134 6.42 -10.68 19.14
C GLU A 134 6.26 -9.58 18.09
N LEU A 135 7.05 -9.60 17.02
CA LEU A 135 6.89 -8.65 15.91
C LEU A 135 5.54 -8.78 15.21
N ILE A 136 5.06 -9.99 14.99
CA ILE A 136 3.72 -10.22 14.42
C ILE A 136 2.63 -9.69 15.37
N LYS A 137 2.75 -9.91 16.69
CA LYS A 137 1.81 -9.33 17.66
C LYS A 137 1.84 -7.80 17.70
N GLN A 138 3.01 -7.22 17.45
CA GLN A 138 3.18 -5.77 17.29
C GLN A 138 2.65 -5.24 15.96
N GLY A 139 2.14 -6.11 15.10
CA GLY A 139 1.45 -5.77 13.86
C GLY A 139 2.32 -5.80 12.60
N ALA A 140 3.50 -6.41 12.64
CA ALA A 140 4.21 -6.74 11.41
C ALA A 140 3.38 -7.75 10.60
N THR A 141 3.38 -7.59 9.28
CA THR A 141 2.65 -8.50 8.37
C THR A 141 3.31 -9.87 8.32
N ASP A 142 4.63 -9.90 8.26
CA ASP A 142 5.43 -11.13 8.26
C ASP A 142 6.88 -10.82 8.60
N TYR A 143 7.70 -11.90 8.71
CA TYR A 143 9.15 -11.79 8.81
C TYR A 143 9.83 -12.84 7.93
N VAL A 144 11.02 -12.53 7.44
CA VAL A 144 11.86 -13.43 6.65
C VAL A 144 13.28 -13.36 7.18
N LEU A 145 13.87 -14.52 7.40
CA LEU A 145 15.28 -14.62 7.81
C LEU A 145 16.21 -14.49 6.60
N LYS A 146 17.28 -13.71 6.74
CA LYS A 146 18.30 -13.51 5.69
C LYS A 146 19.08 -14.81 5.37
N ASP A 147 19.08 -15.79 6.27
CA ASP A 147 19.65 -17.14 6.06
C ASP A 147 18.72 -18.06 5.21
N ARG A 148 17.43 -17.70 5.08
CA ARG A 148 16.44 -18.41 4.28
C ARG A 148 15.79 -17.50 3.23
N PRO A 149 16.60 -16.87 2.37
CA PRO A 149 16.18 -15.79 1.50
C PRO A 149 15.16 -16.21 0.44
N ALA A 150 15.10 -17.49 0.10
CA ALA A 150 14.17 -18.04 -0.89
C ALA A 150 12.67 -17.81 -0.54
N ARG A 151 12.35 -17.53 0.74
CA ARG A 151 10.98 -17.22 1.17
C ARG A 151 10.53 -15.80 0.84
N LEU A 152 11.47 -14.86 0.69
CA LEU A 152 11.17 -13.44 0.56
C LEU A 152 10.19 -13.12 -0.58
N PRO A 153 10.37 -13.63 -1.81
CA PRO A 153 9.45 -13.32 -2.90
C PRO A 153 8.01 -13.78 -2.62
N SER A 154 7.84 -14.99 -2.09
CA SER A 154 6.51 -15.54 -1.81
C SER A 154 5.78 -14.75 -0.70
N VAL A 155 6.50 -14.27 0.30
CA VAL A 155 5.96 -13.45 1.37
C VAL A 155 5.52 -12.08 0.84
N ILE A 156 6.36 -11.42 0.05
CA ILE A 156 6.04 -10.12 -0.56
C ILE A 156 4.85 -10.23 -1.52
N LEU A 157 4.86 -11.21 -2.42
CA LEU A 157 3.75 -11.42 -3.36
C LEU A 157 2.42 -11.66 -2.64
N ARG A 158 2.43 -12.47 -1.57
CA ARG A 158 1.24 -12.71 -0.75
C ARG A 158 0.75 -11.42 -0.09
N ALA A 159 1.63 -10.65 0.54
CA ALA A 159 1.26 -9.42 1.22
C ALA A 159 0.67 -8.38 0.25
N LEU A 160 1.25 -8.22 -0.94
CA LEU A 160 0.73 -7.34 -1.99
C LEU A 160 -0.65 -7.81 -2.47
N ALA A 161 -0.84 -9.12 -2.70
CA ALA A 161 -2.12 -9.68 -3.12
C ALA A 161 -3.22 -9.48 -2.06
N GLU A 162 -2.90 -9.60 -0.77
CA GLU A 162 -3.83 -9.36 0.33
C GLU A 162 -4.29 -7.88 0.39
N VAL A 163 -3.40 -6.93 0.14
CA VAL A 163 -3.74 -5.49 0.06
C VAL A 163 -4.67 -5.23 -1.12
N GLU A 164 -4.33 -5.76 -2.29
CA GLU A 164 -5.15 -5.61 -3.49
C GLU A 164 -6.55 -6.21 -3.31
N GLN A 165 -6.63 -7.38 -2.70
CA GLN A 165 -7.91 -8.02 -2.40
C GLN A 165 -8.76 -7.20 -1.44
N ARG A 166 -8.17 -6.64 -0.36
CA ARG A 166 -8.89 -5.75 0.57
C ARG A 166 -9.41 -4.49 -0.13
N ALA A 167 -8.58 -3.85 -0.93
CA ALA A 167 -8.98 -2.66 -1.69
C ALA A 167 -10.12 -2.97 -2.68
N ARG A 168 -10.07 -4.14 -3.34
CA ARG A 168 -11.13 -4.60 -4.25
C ARG A 168 -12.46 -4.85 -3.53
N LEU A 169 -12.41 -5.50 -2.37
CA LEU A 169 -13.60 -5.74 -1.55
C LEU A 169 -14.22 -4.41 -1.07
N ALA A 170 -13.43 -3.48 -0.54
CA ALA A 170 -13.90 -2.17 -0.11
C ALA A 170 -14.58 -1.39 -1.24
N ASN A 171 -14.01 -1.43 -2.45
CA ASN A 171 -14.59 -0.78 -3.63
C ASN A 171 -15.94 -1.42 -4.04
N LEU A 172 -16.05 -2.74 -3.99
CA LEU A 172 -17.29 -3.45 -4.27
C LEU A 172 -18.38 -3.12 -3.24
N GLU A 173 -18.04 -3.04 -1.97
CA GLU A 173 -18.96 -2.64 -0.90
C GLU A 173 -19.48 -1.21 -1.12
N ASP A 174 -18.61 -0.27 -1.49
CA ASP A 174 -19.02 1.11 -1.78
C ASP A 174 -19.95 1.19 -3.00
N GLN A 175 -19.64 0.44 -4.06
CA GLN A 175 -20.52 0.34 -5.24
C GLN A 175 -21.91 -0.22 -4.89
N LEU A 176 -21.99 -1.25 -4.05
CA LEU A 176 -23.24 -1.81 -3.59
C LEU A 176 -24.05 -0.81 -2.79
N LEU A 177 -23.43 -0.07 -1.88
CA LEU A 177 -24.09 0.98 -1.09
C LEU A 177 -24.62 2.10 -1.98
N GLN A 178 -23.85 2.52 -2.98
CA GLN A 178 -24.30 3.52 -3.96
C GLN A 178 -25.50 3.03 -4.77
N ALA A 179 -25.47 1.78 -5.25
CA ALA A 179 -26.57 1.19 -6.00
C ALA A 179 -27.85 1.09 -5.15
N GLN A 180 -27.74 0.71 -3.88
CA GLN A 180 -28.89 0.68 -2.95
C GLN A 180 -29.49 2.06 -2.71
N ARG A 181 -28.65 3.10 -2.54
CA ARG A 181 -29.11 4.50 -2.38
C ARG A 181 -29.89 4.97 -3.60
N LEU A 182 -29.37 4.69 -4.80
CA LEU A 182 -30.03 5.06 -6.06
C LEU A 182 -31.37 4.33 -6.24
N ALA A 183 -31.43 3.03 -5.92
CA ALA A 183 -32.67 2.26 -5.98
C ALA A 183 -33.74 2.82 -5.02
N SER A 184 -33.35 3.16 -3.79
CA SER A 184 -34.25 3.75 -2.79
C SER A 184 -34.80 5.12 -3.25
N LEU A 185 -33.94 5.96 -3.81
CA LEU A 185 -34.36 7.26 -4.37
C LEU A 185 -35.33 7.09 -5.57
N GLY A 186 -35.08 6.12 -6.45
CA GLY A 186 -35.98 5.79 -7.55
C GLY A 186 -37.36 5.33 -7.07
N GLN A 187 -37.42 4.51 -6.00
CA GLN A 187 -38.69 4.09 -5.41
C GLN A 187 -39.49 5.28 -4.82
N LEU A 188 -38.83 6.20 -4.13
CA LEU A 188 -39.44 7.38 -3.56
C LEU A 188 -40.01 8.29 -4.68
N ALA A 189 -39.26 8.56 -5.74
CA ALA A 189 -39.68 9.35 -6.87
C ALA A 189 -40.89 8.72 -7.59
N ALA A 190 -40.91 7.41 -7.76
CA ALA A 190 -42.02 6.67 -8.35
C ALA A 190 -43.28 6.76 -7.47
N ALA A 191 -43.14 6.68 -6.14
CA ALA A 191 -44.27 6.84 -5.20
C ALA A 191 -44.83 8.24 -5.23
N GLU A 192 -44.00 9.28 -5.26
CA GLU A 192 -44.45 10.68 -5.40
C GLU A 192 -45.20 10.93 -6.71
N GLN A 193 -44.71 10.39 -7.83
CA GLN A 193 -45.39 10.49 -9.12
C GLN A 193 -46.75 9.78 -9.09
N ALA A 194 -46.82 8.58 -8.48
CA ALA A 194 -48.09 7.86 -8.34
C ALA A 194 -49.10 8.64 -7.48
N MET A 195 -48.68 9.21 -6.37
CA MET A 195 -49.52 10.05 -5.50
C MET A 195 -50.00 11.29 -6.21
N SER A 196 -49.14 11.99 -6.96
CA SER A 196 -49.53 13.15 -7.77
C SER A 196 -50.56 12.80 -8.81
N ARG A 197 -50.42 11.66 -9.48
CA ARG A 197 -51.39 11.17 -10.48
C ARG A 197 -52.74 10.82 -9.87
N ILE A 198 -52.76 10.17 -8.70
CA ILE A 198 -54.02 9.90 -7.95
C ILE A 198 -54.70 11.20 -7.56
N HIS A 199 -53.97 12.20 -7.08
CA HIS A 199 -54.51 13.49 -6.70
C HIS A 199 -55.13 14.21 -7.89
N GLN A 200 -54.50 14.20 -9.04
CA GLN A 200 -55.05 14.78 -10.28
C GLN A 200 -56.35 14.09 -10.70
N LEU A 201 -56.41 12.76 -10.66
CA LEU A 201 -57.64 12.01 -10.99
C LEU A 201 -58.79 12.30 -10.02
N LEU A 202 -58.52 12.38 -8.73
CA LEU A 202 -59.55 12.73 -7.72
C LEU A 202 -60.05 14.15 -7.89
N THR A 203 -59.21 15.09 -8.26
CA THR A 203 -59.58 16.49 -8.50
C THR A 203 -60.45 16.60 -9.75
N ALA A 204 -60.12 15.88 -10.83
CA ALA A 204 -60.90 15.82 -12.03
C ALA A 204 -62.33 15.22 -11.79
N ALA A 205 -62.38 14.08 -11.08
CA ALA A 205 -63.66 13.43 -10.73
C ALA A 205 -64.53 14.29 -9.85
N ARG A 206 -64.00 15.09 -8.93
CA ARG A 206 -64.73 16.05 -8.12
C ARG A 206 -65.29 17.22 -8.96
N GLY A 207 -64.51 17.67 -9.94
CA GLY A 207 -64.95 18.71 -10.88
C GLY A 207 -66.18 18.28 -11.74
N GLU A 208 -66.12 17.05 -12.24
CA GLU A 208 -67.19 16.44 -13.00
C GLU A 208 -68.46 16.21 -12.16
N ALA A 209 -68.33 15.74 -10.92
CA ALA A 209 -69.44 15.58 -10.00
C ALA A 209 -70.20 16.92 -9.69
N LYS A 210 -69.40 18.00 -9.55
CA LYS A 210 -69.99 19.34 -9.29
C LYS A 210 -70.69 19.99 -10.53
N ALA A 211 -70.29 19.58 -11.73
CA ALA A 211 -70.88 20.01 -12.96
C ALA A 211 -72.23 19.29 -13.30
N ALA A 212 -72.46 18.15 -12.66
CA ALA A 212 -73.63 17.29 -12.85
C ALA A 212 -74.78 17.60 -11.87
N GLU A 213 -74.65 18.53 -10.91
CA GLU A 213 -75.77 18.96 -10.06
C GLU A 213 -76.77 19.80 -10.86
N PRO A 214 -78.06 19.40 -10.97
CA PRO A 214 -79.05 20.17 -11.69
C PRO A 214 -79.34 21.44 -10.92
N GLN A 215 -79.24 22.57 -11.61
CA GLN A 215 -79.71 23.86 -11.10
C GLN A 215 -81.27 23.84 -10.98
N SER A 216 -81.73 23.80 -9.77
CA SER A 216 -83.12 23.89 -9.40
C SER A 216 -83.49 25.36 -9.17
#